data_690f4d1cec559158ad8d7a3621dcbe4a
#
_entry.id   690f4d1cec559158ad8d7a3621dcbe4a
#
_cell.length_a   1.000
_cell.length_b   1.000
_cell.length_c   1.000
_cell.angle_alpha   90.00
_cell.angle_beta   90.00
_cell.angle_gamma   90.00
#
_symmetry.space_group_name_H-M   'P 1'
#
loop_
_entity.id
_entity.type
_entity.pdbx_description
1 polymer ?
#
loop_
_entity_poly.entity_id
_entity_poly.type
_entity_poly.pdbx_seq_one_letter_code
_entity_poly.pdbx_strand_id
1 'polypeptide(L)'
;DGTKTHKLVLEGLFGTVYRATSTKKLIDKNQLSKLTIKCLVLKHNEKDRRQIKGATYLEEMEHIVGKRVRNNFIRNLALSTCTGNTLILFQYVEKHGKPLYDEIVEKANDGRKVFFVYGGTETSDRERIRAITEKLDNTIIVASYGTFSTGINIRNLHNIIFSSPSKSPIRILQSIGRGLRLKKQKQSATVYDIADDLSI
;
A
#
# COMPACT_ATOMS: atom_id res chain seq x y z
N ASP A 1 21.89 -16.73 -10.48
CA ASP A 1 21.03 -15.61 -10.83
C ASP A 1 19.64 -16.14 -11.22
N GLY A 2 18.79 -16.45 -10.19
CA GLY A 2 17.49 -17.10 -10.37
C GLY A 2 16.55 -16.41 -11.35
N THR A 3 16.68 -15.10 -11.50
CA THR A 3 15.88 -14.28 -12.41
C THR A 3 16.12 -14.61 -13.89
N LYS A 4 17.35 -14.92 -14.27
CA LYS A 4 17.71 -15.29 -15.65
C LYS A 4 17.24 -16.70 -15.99
N THR A 5 17.34 -17.63 -15.05
CA THR A 5 16.86 -19.01 -15.24
C THR A 5 15.36 -19.06 -15.44
N HIS A 6 14.58 -18.34 -14.62
CA HIS A 6 13.12 -18.25 -14.79
C HIS A 6 12.73 -17.62 -16.13
N LYS A 7 13.44 -16.58 -16.56
CA LYS A 7 13.18 -15.95 -17.86
C LYS A 7 13.42 -16.95 -19.00
N LEU A 8 14.55 -17.66 -19.00
CA LEU A 8 14.88 -18.67 -20.02
C LEU A 8 13.84 -19.79 -20.09
N VAL A 9 13.38 -20.29 -18.94
CA VAL A 9 12.32 -21.31 -18.88
C VAL A 9 11.02 -20.80 -19.50
N LEU A 10 10.60 -19.58 -19.16
CA LEU A 10 9.39 -18.97 -19.71
C LEU A 10 9.51 -18.72 -21.21
N GLU A 11 10.64 -18.20 -21.66
CA GLU A 11 10.91 -17.97 -23.10
C GLU A 11 10.98 -19.29 -23.88
N GLY A 12 11.52 -20.35 -23.26
CA GLY A 12 11.55 -21.69 -23.86
C GLY A 12 10.17 -22.34 -24.00
N LEU A 13 9.27 -22.10 -23.03
CA LEU A 13 7.91 -22.65 -23.03
C LEU A 13 6.92 -21.82 -23.86
N PHE A 14 7.03 -20.51 -23.87
CA PHE A 14 6.02 -19.60 -24.40
C PHE A 14 6.54 -18.66 -25.50
N GLY A 15 7.82 -18.78 -25.88
CA GLY A 15 8.44 -17.90 -26.85
C GLY A 15 8.89 -16.54 -26.29
N THR A 16 9.37 -15.67 -27.15
CA THR A 16 9.96 -14.38 -26.78
C THR A 16 8.95 -13.44 -26.13
N VAL A 17 9.36 -12.76 -25.05
CA VAL A 17 8.54 -11.78 -24.34
C VAL A 17 8.47 -10.46 -25.12
N TYR A 18 7.26 -10.07 -25.51
CA TYR A 18 6.99 -8.78 -26.14
C TYR A 18 6.31 -7.81 -25.20
N ARG A 19 6.77 -6.58 -25.19
CA ARG A 19 6.13 -5.50 -24.47
C ARG A 19 5.06 -4.83 -25.35
N ALA A 20 3.81 -5.27 -25.25
CA ALA A 20 2.71 -4.78 -26.08
C ALA A 20 2.41 -3.28 -25.87
N THR A 21 2.53 -2.79 -24.61
CA THR A 21 2.27 -1.39 -24.26
C THR A 21 2.97 -0.99 -22.96
N SER A 22 2.98 0.30 -22.65
CA SER A 22 3.47 0.83 -21.37
C SER A 22 2.31 1.42 -20.55
N THR A 23 2.46 1.44 -19.23
CA THR A 23 1.49 2.06 -18.30
C THR A 23 1.21 3.52 -18.69
N LYS A 24 2.26 4.28 -19.08
CA LYS A 24 2.12 5.67 -19.54
C LYS A 24 1.18 5.77 -20.75
N LYS A 25 1.39 4.95 -21.79
CA LYS A 25 0.51 4.93 -22.96
C LYS A 25 -0.94 4.58 -22.62
N LEU A 26 -1.18 3.72 -21.63
CA LEU A 26 -2.53 3.39 -21.18
C LEU A 26 -3.19 4.55 -20.43
N ILE A 27 -2.42 5.29 -19.61
CA ILE A 27 -2.90 6.51 -18.93
C ILE A 27 -3.23 7.58 -19.96
N ASP A 28 -2.33 7.83 -20.94
CA ASP A 28 -2.53 8.82 -21.99
C ASP A 28 -3.76 8.52 -22.86
N LYS A 29 -4.09 7.24 -23.04
CA LYS A 29 -5.31 6.77 -23.73
C LYS A 29 -6.56 6.73 -22.83
N ASN A 30 -6.50 7.23 -21.59
CA ASN A 30 -7.59 7.16 -20.62
C ASN A 30 -8.09 5.72 -20.34
N GLN A 31 -7.22 4.71 -20.46
CA GLN A 31 -7.50 3.31 -20.13
C GLN A 31 -7.10 2.98 -18.69
N LEU A 32 -6.31 3.84 -18.05
CA LEU A 32 -5.95 3.80 -16.64
C LEU A 32 -6.09 5.19 -16.01
N SER A 33 -6.30 5.22 -14.68
CA SER A 33 -6.34 6.47 -13.91
C SER A 33 -4.99 7.19 -13.95
N LYS A 34 -5.00 8.52 -13.88
CA LYS A 34 -3.77 9.31 -13.66
C LYS A 34 -3.16 8.91 -12.31
N LEU A 35 -1.84 8.83 -12.26
CA LEU A 35 -1.10 8.45 -11.06
C LEU A 35 -0.25 9.63 -10.57
N THR A 36 -0.42 9.96 -9.29
CA THR A 36 0.50 10.85 -8.56
C THR A 36 1.20 10.05 -7.48
N ILE A 37 2.52 10.12 -7.41
CA ILE A 37 3.31 9.50 -6.33
C ILE A 37 3.89 10.64 -5.49
N LYS A 38 3.62 10.61 -4.18
CA LYS A 38 4.13 11.54 -3.18
C LYS A 38 5.07 10.79 -2.26
N CYS A 39 6.37 11.03 -2.36
CA CYS A 39 7.37 10.52 -1.43
C CYS A 39 7.42 11.43 -0.20
N LEU A 40 7.09 10.89 0.95
CA LEU A 40 7.07 11.60 2.23
C LEU A 40 8.25 11.13 3.06
N VAL A 41 9.30 11.95 3.13
CA VAL A 41 10.52 11.60 3.86
C VAL A 41 10.39 12.05 5.31
N LEU A 42 10.34 11.10 6.23
CA LEU A 42 10.31 11.32 7.66
C LEU A 42 11.74 11.42 8.19
N LYS A 43 12.09 12.60 8.70
CA LYS A 43 13.39 12.83 9.34
C LYS A 43 13.37 12.33 10.78
N HIS A 44 14.32 11.49 11.12
CA HIS A 44 14.51 10.99 12.47
C HIS A 44 15.58 11.82 13.19
N ASN A 45 15.46 11.90 14.53
CA ASN A 45 16.47 12.55 15.34
C ASN A 45 17.77 11.74 15.39
N GLU A 46 18.86 12.38 15.80
CA GLU A 46 20.18 11.75 15.80
C GLU A 46 20.27 10.55 16.74
N LYS A 47 19.55 10.57 17.86
CA LYS A 47 19.50 9.46 18.81
C LYS A 47 18.93 8.19 18.15
N ASP A 48 17.82 8.33 17.43
CA ASP A 48 17.18 7.23 16.69
C ASP A 48 18.11 6.66 15.63
N ARG A 49 18.76 7.54 14.85
CA ARG A 49 19.71 7.14 13.81
C ARG A 49 20.87 6.35 14.39
N ARG A 50 21.46 6.81 15.51
CA ARG A 50 22.57 6.12 16.19
C ARG A 50 22.14 4.76 16.74
N GLN A 51 20.88 4.64 17.23
CA GLN A 51 20.38 3.40 17.81
C GLN A 51 20.31 2.28 16.77
N ILE A 52 20.06 2.59 15.50
CA ILE A 52 19.92 1.59 14.44
C ILE A 52 21.14 1.51 13.51
N LYS A 53 22.20 2.26 13.81
CA LYS A 53 23.45 2.18 13.05
C LYS A 53 24.03 0.77 13.11
N GLY A 54 24.16 0.14 11.93
CA GLY A 54 24.64 -1.25 11.82
C GLY A 54 23.60 -2.32 12.17
N ALA A 55 22.34 -1.93 12.41
CA ALA A 55 21.25 -2.87 12.62
C ALA A 55 20.96 -3.71 11.36
N THR A 56 20.48 -4.92 11.58
CA THR A 56 19.97 -5.77 10.49
C THR A 56 18.68 -5.17 9.93
N TYR A 57 18.32 -5.57 8.71
CA TYR A 57 17.07 -5.15 8.09
C TYR A 57 15.83 -5.45 8.97
N LEU A 58 15.84 -6.56 9.70
CA LEU A 58 14.72 -6.94 10.57
C LEU A 58 14.60 -5.97 11.76
N GLU A 59 15.72 -5.66 12.40
CA GLU A 59 15.78 -4.71 13.52
C GLU A 59 15.39 -3.30 13.09
N GLU A 60 15.87 -2.86 11.91
CA GLU A 60 15.48 -1.59 11.31
C GLU A 60 13.96 -1.53 11.06
N MET A 61 13.39 -2.59 10.48
CA MET A 61 11.95 -2.69 10.22
C MET A 61 11.13 -2.67 11.52
N GLU A 62 11.57 -3.38 12.55
CA GLU A 62 10.89 -3.38 13.86
C GLU A 62 10.92 -2.00 14.52
N HIS A 63 12.06 -1.32 14.42
CA HIS A 63 12.20 0.06 14.91
C HIS A 63 11.24 1.01 14.17
N ILE A 64 11.21 0.97 12.84
CA ILE A 64 10.37 1.82 12.00
C ILE A 64 8.89 1.61 12.33
N VAL A 65 8.40 0.36 12.30
CA VAL A 65 6.97 0.08 12.49
C VAL A 65 6.50 0.24 13.92
N GLY A 66 7.40 0.11 14.91
CA GLY A 66 7.11 0.33 16.32
C GLY A 66 7.07 1.82 16.72
N LYS A 67 7.45 2.73 15.85
CA LYS A 67 7.62 4.14 16.20
C LYS A 67 6.27 4.87 16.27
N ARG A 68 5.83 5.23 17.47
CA ARG A 68 4.52 5.85 17.72
C ARG A 68 4.34 7.17 16.95
N VAL A 69 5.36 8.01 16.90
CA VAL A 69 5.29 9.31 16.17
C VAL A 69 5.04 9.06 14.68
N ARG A 70 5.70 8.08 14.10
CA ARG A 70 5.52 7.66 12.71
C ARG A 70 4.11 7.13 12.46
N ASN A 71 3.61 6.25 13.32
CA ASN A 71 2.28 5.68 13.21
C ASN A 71 1.20 6.76 13.38
N ASN A 72 1.38 7.72 14.27
CA ASN A 72 0.53 8.90 14.39
C ASN A 72 0.50 9.74 13.11
N PHE A 73 1.64 9.91 12.45
CA PHE A 73 1.71 10.60 11.16
C PHE A 73 0.90 9.85 10.09
N ILE A 74 1.08 8.54 9.98
CA ILE A 74 0.35 7.68 9.02
C ILE A 74 -1.15 7.73 9.28
N ARG A 75 -1.57 7.59 10.54
CA ARG A 75 -2.97 7.73 10.95
C ARG A 75 -3.54 9.09 10.54
N ASN A 76 -2.85 10.18 10.88
CA ASN A 76 -3.31 11.53 10.55
C ASN A 76 -3.37 11.77 9.04
N LEU A 77 -2.40 11.25 8.28
CA LEU A 77 -2.42 11.27 6.82
C LEU A 77 -3.66 10.54 6.28
N ALA A 78 -3.94 9.35 6.79
CA ALA A 78 -5.10 8.57 6.37
C ALA A 78 -6.42 9.28 6.69
N LEU A 79 -6.53 9.89 7.86
CA LEU A 79 -7.72 10.65 8.27
C LEU A 79 -7.88 11.96 7.48
N SER A 80 -6.79 12.59 7.06
CA SER A 80 -6.82 13.80 6.23
C SER A 80 -7.18 13.56 4.77
N THR A 81 -7.07 12.33 4.27
CA THR A 81 -7.48 11.96 2.90
C THR A 81 -9.00 11.79 2.84
N CYS A 82 -9.73 12.91 2.87
CA CYS A 82 -11.19 12.94 2.95
C CYS A 82 -11.89 12.63 1.63
N THR A 83 -11.17 12.65 0.50
CA THR A 83 -11.75 12.41 -0.83
C THR A 83 -11.37 11.02 -1.34
N GLY A 84 -12.38 10.17 -1.48
CA GLY A 84 -12.24 8.83 -2.01
C GLY A 84 -11.70 7.81 -1.00
N ASN A 85 -11.71 6.56 -1.41
CA ASN A 85 -11.31 5.45 -0.56
C ASN A 85 -9.80 5.38 -0.42
N THR A 86 -9.33 5.13 0.80
CA THR A 86 -7.91 5.05 1.18
C THR A 86 -7.54 3.63 1.55
N LEU A 87 -6.46 3.12 0.98
CA LEU A 87 -5.84 1.85 1.32
C LEU A 87 -4.53 2.11 2.04
N ILE A 88 -4.35 1.48 3.20
CA ILE A 88 -3.10 1.50 3.96
C ILE A 88 -2.50 0.10 3.91
N LEU A 89 -1.28 -0.04 3.45
CA LEU A 89 -0.61 -1.33 3.30
C LEU A 89 0.47 -1.51 4.36
N PHE A 90 0.38 -2.61 5.13
CA PHE A 90 1.31 -2.96 6.18
C PHE A 90 1.96 -4.34 5.98
N GLN A 91 3.10 -4.57 6.66
CA GLN A 91 3.84 -5.83 6.62
C GLN A 91 3.52 -6.75 7.82
N TYR A 92 3.52 -6.23 9.03
CA TYR A 92 3.36 -7.01 10.28
C TYR A 92 1.97 -6.81 10.88
N VAL A 93 1.22 -7.91 11.05
CA VAL A 93 -0.18 -7.87 11.52
C VAL A 93 -0.25 -7.33 12.95
N GLU A 94 0.33 -8.05 13.91
CA GLU A 94 0.20 -7.73 15.33
C GLU A 94 1.04 -6.51 15.75
N LYS A 95 2.27 -6.39 15.22
CA LYS A 95 3.21 -5.33 15.61
C LYS A 95 2.90 -3.97 14.98
N HIS A 96 2.13 -3.91 13.87
CA HIS A 96 1.92 -2.67 13.13
C HIS A 96 0.48 -2.51 12.64
N GLY A 97 -0.05 -3.45 11.86
CA GLY A 97 -1.34 -3.29 11.18
C GLY A 97 -2.50 -3.13 12.15
N LYS A 98 -2.57 -3.99 13.17
CA LYS A 98 -3.64 -3.97 14.16
C LYS A 98 -3.60 -2.73 15.06
N PRO A 99 -2.47 -2.35 15.68
CA PRO A 99 -2.39 -1.09 16.43
C PRO A 99 -2.75 0.14 15.59
N LEU A 100 -2.28 0.20 14.34
CA LEU A 100 -2.60 1.31 13.43
C LEU A 100 -4.09 1.35 13.09
N TYR A 101 -4.71 0.20 12.86
CA TYR A 101 -6.16 0.09 12.64
C TYR A 101 -6.95 0.58 13.84
N ASP A 102 -6.62 0.13 15.06
CA ASP A 102 -7.31 0.49 16.30
C ASP A 102 -7.23 2.01 16.54
N GLU A 103 -6.07 2.61 16.34
CA GLU A 103 -5.89 4.07 16.45
C GLU A 103 -6.67 4.85 15.38
N ILE A 104 -6.80 4.33 14.17
CA ILE A 104 -7.59 4.96 13.10
C ILE A 104 -9.07 4.89 13.44
N VAL A 105 -9.56 3.75 13.90
CA VAL A 105 -10.97 3.56 14.32
C VAL A 105 -11.32 4.51 15.46
N GLU A 106 -10.47 4.62 16.47
CA GLU A 106 -10.68 5.51 17.62
C GLU A 106 -10.79 6.99 17.20
N LYS A 107 -10.04 7.40 16.18
CA LYS A 107 -9.98 8.81 15.73
C LYS A 107 -10.86 9.13 14.53
N ALA A 108 -11.49 8.14 13.91
CA ALA A 108 -12.39 8.32 12.78
C ALA A 108 -13.78 8.82 13.26
N ASN A 109 -13.89 10.11 13.55
CA ASN A 109 -15.09 10.72 14.14
C ASN A 109 -16.16 11.14 13.11
N ASP A 110 -15.91 10.94 11.82
CA ASP A 110 -16.76 11.41 10.71
C ASP A 110 -17.69 10.33 10.13
N GLY A 111 -17.86 9.23 10.88
CA GLY A 111 -18.73 8.11 10.48
C GLY A 111 -18.19 7.28 9.31
N ARG A 112 -16.94 7.51 8.86
CA ARG A 112 -16.35 6.72 7.79
C ARG A 112 -16.09 5.29 8.24
N LYS A 113 -16.27 4.35 7.34
CA LYS A 113 -16.02 2.93 7.62
C LYS A 113 -14.54 2.63 7.50
N VAL A 114 -14.01 1.96 8.53
CA VAL A 114 -12.63 1.49 8.58
C VAL A 114 -12.66 -0.03 8.61
N PHE A 115 -11.87 -0.67 7.73
CA PHE A 115 -11.81 -2.12 7.61
C PHE A 115 -10.39 -2.62 7.85
N PHE A 116 -10.27 -3.77 8.50
CA PHE A 116 -9.00 -4.46 8.70
C PHE A 116 -8.98 -5.77 7.91
N VAL A 117 -7.95 -5.98 7.08
CA VAL A 117 -7.85 -7.15 6.20
C VAL A 117 -6.45 -7.74 6.22
N TYR A 118 -6.35 -9.00 6.55
CA TYR A 118 -5.08 -9.73 6.60
C TYR A 118 -5.27 -11.20 6.18
N GLY A 119 -4.23 -12.03 6.28
CA GLY A 119 -4.27 -13.43 5.87
C GLY A 119 -5.38 -14.27 6.52
N GLY A 120 -5.68 -13.97 7.79
CA GLY A 120 -6.75 -14.64 8.56
C GLY A 120 -8.18 -14.14 8.28
N THR A 121 -8.36 -13.09 7.46
CA THR A 121 -9.71 -12.63 7.11
C THR A 121 -10.37 -13.62 6.16
N GLU A 122 -11.59 -14.05 6.47
CA GLU A 122 -12.36 -14.97 5.64
C GLU A 122 -12.65 -14.40 4.24
N THR A 123 -12.75 -15.28 3.24
CA THR A 123 -12.99 -14.85 1.84
C THR A 123 -14.31 -14.12 1.69
N SER A 124 -15.35 -14.57 2.39
CA SER A 124 -16.69 -13.93 2.43
C SER A 124 -16.62 -12.49 2.96
N ASP A 125 -15.85 -12.26 4.02
CA ASP A 125 -15.65 -10.92 4.59
C ASP A 125 -14.86 -10.02 3.66
N ARG A 126 -13.81 -10.53 3.01
CA ARG A 126 -13.06 -9.77 2.00
C ARG A 126 -13.96 -9.31 0.86
N GLU A 127 -14.84 -10.18 0.40
CA GLU A 127 -15.78 -9.86 -0.68
C GLU A 127 -16.83 -8.85 -0.23
N ARG A 128 -17.33 -8.96 1.01
CA ARG A 128 -18.22 -7.98 1.62
C ARG A 128 -17.57 -6.61 1.74
N ILE A 129 -16.33 -6.54 2.23
CA ILE A 129 -15.56 -5.30 2.32
C ILE A 129 -15.36 -4.69 0.93
N ARG A 130 -15.00 -5.51 -0.06
CA ARG A 130 -14.89 -5.08 -1.46
C ARG A 130 -16.20 -4.45 -1.95
N ALA A 131 -17.32 -5.15 -1.78
CA ALA A 131 -18.63 -4.69 -2.24
C ALA A 131 -19.06 -3.36 -1.59
N ILE A 132 -18.79 -3.19 -0.28
CA ILE A 132 -19.04 -1.95 0.45
C ILE A 132 -18.16 -0.81 -0.09
N THR A 133 -16.85 -1.06 -0.22
CA THR A 133 -15.89 -0.04 -0.68
C THR A 133 -16.17 0.41 -2.12
N GLU A 134 -16.64 -0.50 -2.98
CA GLU A 134 -17.03 -0.12 -4.34
C GLU A 134 -18.24 0.83 -4.39
N LYS A 135 -19.10 0.83 -3.38
CA LYS A 135 -20.29 1.68 -3.29
C LYS A 135 -20.03 3.00 -2.56
N LEU A 136 -19.06 3.03 -1.65
CA LEU A 136 -18.75 4.19 -0.82
C LEU A 136 -17.50 4.91 -1.36
N ASP A 137 -17.44 6.23 -1.10
CA ASP A 137 -16.33 7.07 -1.58
C ASP A 137 -15.46 7.65 -0.44
N ASN A 138 -15.64 7.16 0.79
CA ASN A 138 -14.87 7.62 1.95
C ASN A 138 -14.64 6.48 2.96
N THR A 139 -14.01 5.39 2.51
CA THR A 139 -13.64 4.29 3.40
C THR A 139 -12.12 4.22 3.59
N ILE A 140 -11.68 3.68 4.71
CA ILE A 140 -10.28 3.36 4.97
C ILE A 140 -10.16 1.84 5.09
N ILE A 141 -9.20 1.26 4.38
CA ILE A 141 -8.88 -0.15 4.44
C ILE A 141 -7.44 -0.29 4.90
N VAL A 142 -7.22 -0.94 6.03
CA VAL A 142 -5.90 -1.29 6.55
C VAL A 142 -5.65 -2.75 6.20
N ALA A 143 -4.75 -3.02 5.25
CA ALA A 143 -4.57 -4.34 4.69
C ALA A 143 -3.10 -4.80 4.66
N SER A 144 -2.86 -6.10 4.87
CA SER A 144 -1.53 -6.65 4.69
C SER A 144 -1.15 -6.72 3.20
N TYR A 145 0.12 -6.49 2.88
CA TYR A 145 0.64 -6.59 1.51
C TYR A 145 0.29 -7.92 0.83
N GLY A 146 0.43 -9.03 1.56
CA GLY A 146 0.16 -10.38 1.02
C GLY A 146 -1.29 -10.54 0.62
N THR A 147 -2.21 -10.20 1.50
CA THR A 147 -3.65 -10.36 1.26
C THR A 147 -4.15 -9.42 0.17
N PHE A 148 -3.67 -8.19 0.15
CA PHE A 148 -4.09 -7.24 -0.88
C PHE A 148 -3.56 -7.61 -2.26
N SER A 149 -2.33 -8.12 -2.36
CA SER A 149 -1.73 -8.49 -3.65
C SER A 149 -2.43 -9.68 -4.33
N THR A 150 -3.05 -10.57 -3.59
CA THR A 150 -3.63 -11.82 -4.12
C THR A 150 -5.15 -11.92 -4.06
N GLY A 151 -5.81 -11.23 -3.11
CA GLY A 151 -7.20 -11.56 -2.74
C GLY A 151 -8.26 -10.47 -2.91
N ILE A 152 -7.92 -9.18 -3.06
CA ILE A 152 -8.93 -8.12 -3.08
C ILE A 152 -8.82 -7.28 -4.34
N ASN A 153 -9.91 -7.20 -5.09
CA ASN A 153 -10.00 -6.42 -6.32
C ASN A 153 -10.95 -5.23 -6.15
N ILE A 154 -10.44 -4.11 -5.63
CA ILE A 154 -11.19 -2.87 -5.48
C ILE A 154 -10.78 -1.89 -6.57
N ARG A 155 -11.73 -1.42 -7.38
CA ARG A 155 -11.50 -0.40 -8.42
C ARG A 155 -11.59 1.01 -7.87
N ASN A 156 -12.41 1.20 -6.82
CA ASN A 156 -12.71 2.49 -6.21
C ASN A 156 -11.65 2.90 -5.16
N LEU A 157 -10.35 2.76 -5.48
CA LEU A 157 -9.26 3.20 -4.61
C LEU A 157 -8.66 4.50 -5.15
N HIS A 158 -8.67 5.54 -4.33
CA HIS A 158 -8.16 6.87 -4.68
C HIS A 158 -6.79 7.14 -4.05
N ASN A 159 -6.58 6.65 -2.82
CA ASN A 159 -5.35 6.86 -2.07
C ASN A 159 -4.76 5.52 -1.64
N ILE A 160 -3.46 5.36 -1.80
CA ILE A 160 -2.70 4.19 -1.34
C ILE A 160 -1.55 4.70 -0.49
N ILE A 161 -1.48 4.26 0.77
CA ILE A 161 -0.42 4.60 1.71
C ILE A 161 0.43 3.37 1.96
N PHE A 162 1.70 3.42 1.60
CA PHE A 162 2.68 2.40 1.97
C PHE A 162 3.17 2.70 3.39
N SER A 163 2.55 2.06 4.38
CA SER A 163 2.86 2.29 5.79
C SER A 163 4.07 1.52 6.30
N SER A 164 4.48 0.46 5.61
CA SER A 164 5.71 -0.29 5.88
C SER A 164 6.62 -0.27 4.67
N PRO A 165 7.94 -0.08 4.82
CA PRO A 165 8.89 -0.25 3.73
C PRO A 165 8.79 -1.65 3.12
N SER A 166 8.98 -1.77 1.82
CA SER A 166 8.98 -3.06 1.12
C SER A 166 10.11 -3.13 0.10
N LYS A 167 10.96 -4.16 0.20
CA LYS A 167 12.01 -4.45 -0.79
C LYS A 167 11.48 -5.18 -2.03
N SER A 168 10.18 -5.51 -2.11
CA SER A 168 9.62 -6.25 -3.24
C SER A 168 9.02 -5.30 -4.29
N PRO A 169 9.71 -5.06 -5.42
CA PRO A 169 9.18 -4.25 -6.51
C PRO A 169 7.85 -4.80 -7.05
N ILE A 170 7.72 -6.13 -7.06
CA ILE A 170 6.51 -6.81 -7.56
C ILE A 170 5.29 -6.45 -6.70
N ARG A 171 5.42 -6.50 -5.37
CA ARG A 171 4.31 -6.13 -4.45
C ARG A 171 3.89 -4.68 -4.63
N ILE A 172 4.87 -3.78 -4.73
CA ILE A 172 4.63 -2.35 -4.93
C ILE A 172 3.91 -2.12 -6.26
N LEU A 173 4.43 -2.66 -7.36
CA LEU A 173 3.83 -2.51 -8.69
C LEU A 173 2.43 -3.11 -8.78
N GLN A 174 2.18 -4.27 -8.16
CA GLN A 174 0.85 -4.88 -8.08
C GLN A 174 -0.13 -4.02 -7.30
N SER A 175 0.30 -3.42 -6.18
CA SER A 175 -0.53 -2.53 -5.37
C SER A 175 -0.89 -1.24 -6.11
N ILE A 176 0.10 -0.61 -6.76
CA ILE A 176 -0.11 0.56 -7.62
C ILE A 176 -1.05 0.23 -8.79
N GLY A 177 -0.83 -0.90 -9.46
CA GLY A 177 -1.65 -1.33 -10.59
C GLY A 177 -3.14 -1.49 -10.25
N ARG A 178 -3.46 -1.86 -9.01
CA ARG A 178 -4.84 -1.89 -8.52
C ARG A 178 -5.44 -0.48 -8.34
N GLY A 179 -4.64 0.45 -7.84
CA GLY A 179 -5.03 1.86 -7.73
C GLY A 179 -5.25 2.55 -9.09
N LEU A 180 -4.63 2.05 -10.15
CA LEU A 180 -4.78 2.63 -11.49
C LEU A 180 -6.07 2.22 -12.22
N ARG A 181 -6.86 1.29 -11.69
CA ARG A 181 -8.10 0.85 -12.32
C ARG A 181 -9.12 1.97 -12.40
N LEU A 182 -9.74 2.11 -13.56
CA LEU A 182 -10.78 3.12 -13.77
C LEU A 182 -12.11 2.72 -13.14
N LYS A 183 -12.83 3.72 -12.64
CA LYS A 183 -14.25 3.70 -12.32
C LYS A 183 -14.87 4.98 -12.89
N LYS A 184 -16.18 4.98 -13.21
CA LYS A 184 -16.86 6.13 -13.88
C LYS A 184 -16.57 7.51 -13.26
N GLN A 185 -16.40 7.59 -11.94
CA GLN A 185 -16.15 8.83 -11.22
C GLN A 185 -14.68 9.01 -10.77
N LYS A 186 -13.82 7.99 -10.95
CA LYS A 186 -12.43 8.00 -10.53
C LYS A 186 -11.51 8.21 -11.72
N GLN A 187 -10.86 9.37 -11.79
CA GLN A 187 -9.92 9.74 -12.84
C GLN A 187 -8.46 9.72 -12.41
N SER A 188 -8.20 9.73 -11.09
CA SER A 188 -6.84 9.76 -10.55
C SER A 188 -6.69 8.87 -9.32
N ALA A 189 -5.44 8.47 -9.05
CA ALA A 189 -5.02 7.81 -7.84
C ALA A 189 -3.75 8.47 -7.30
N THR A 190 -3.65 8.59 -5.97
CA THR A 190 -2.45 9.10 -5.29
C THR A 190 -1.82 7.99 -4.47
N VAL A 191 -0.53 7.80 -4.64
CA VAL A 191 0.30 6.91 -3.81
C VAL A 191 1.12 7.78 -2.87
N TYR A 192 1.08 7.46 -1.59
CA TYR A 192 1.92 8.03 -0.55
C TYR A 192 2.96 6.99 -0.15
N ASP A 193 4.18 7.23 -0.54
CA ASP A 193 5.33 6.40 -0.18
C ASP A 193 6.05 7.06 1.01
N ILE A 194 6.04 6.37 2.16
CA ILE A 194 6.60 6.89 3.39
C ILE A 194 8.00 6.30 3.55
N ALA A 195 8.99 7.15 3.32
CA ALA A 195 10.39 6.83 3.50
C ALA A 195 10.90 7.36 4.85
N ASP A 196 11.75 6.61 5.50
CA ASP A 196 12.36 6.96 6.77
C ASP A 196 13.85 7.32 6.53
N ASP A 197 14.23 8.59 6.78
CA ASP A 197 15.63 9.03 6.69
C ASP A 197 16.37 8.67 7.98
N LEU A 198 16.93 7.47 7.97
CA LEU A 198 17.73 6.90 9.05
C LEU A 198 19.23 6.89 8.74
N SER A 199 19.61 7.47 7.59
CA SER A 199 21.04 7.61 7.21
C SER A 199 21.80 8.53 8.16
N ILE A 200 23.06 8.20 8.44
CA ILE A 200 23.99 8.97 9.25
C ILE A 200 25.10 9.49 8.36
#